data_639d4184bc514a0310c54cac907981dd
#
_entry.id   639d4184bc514a0310c54cac907981dd
#
_cell.length_a   1.000
_cell.length_b   1.000
_cell.length_c   1.000
_cell.angle_alpha   90.00
_cell.angle_beta   90.00
_cell.angle_gamma   90.00
#
_symmetry.space_group_name_H-M   'P 1'
#
loop_
_entity.id
_entity.type
_entity.pdbx_description
1 polymer ?
#
loop_
_entity_poly.entity_id
_entity_poly.type
_entity_poly.pdbx_seq_one_letter_code
_entity_poly.pdbx_strand_id
1 'polypeptide(L)'
;MKLNLHFPTSSAFILILINLFFISCTNDKEVKEQQDKEENKDALFAKMQSAETGIEFENTITNTKEFNIFRYRNFYNGAGVGIGDINNDGLPDIYLTSNLGKNKLYLNKGDFQFEDITLSSGTAGTKNWST
;
A
#
# COMPACT_ATOMS: atom_id res chain seq x y z
N MET A 1 48.96 40.98 -34.44
CA MET A 1 48.27 40.58 -33.22
C MET A 1 47.88 39.12 -33.39
N LYS A 2 48.65 38.15 -32.83
CA LYS A 2 48.42 36.70 -33.00
C LYS A 2 47.62 36.23 -31.78
N LEU A 3 46.40 35.74 -32.04
CA LEU A 3 45.51 35.18 -31.00
C LEU A 3 45.97 33.70 -30.78
N ASN A 4 46.57 33.40 -29.66
CA ASN A 4 46.87 32.04 -29.25
C ASN A 4 45.61 31.43 -28.59
N LEU A 5 44.84 30.61 -29.32
CA LEU A 5 43.82 29.76 -28.75
C LEU A 5 44.53 28.55 -28.10
N HIS A 6 44.51 28.51 -26.79
CA HIS A 6 44.93 27.32 -26.04
C HIS A 6 43.69 26.38 -25.90
N PHE A 7 43.70 25.26 -26.60
CA PHE A 7 42.70 24.21 -26.40
C PHE A 7 43.09 23.41 -25.16
N PRO A 8 42.17 23.20 -24.21
CA PRO A 8 42.49 22.35 -23.06
C PRO A 8 42.62 20.87 -23.50
N THR A 9 43.61 20.23 -22.94
CA THR A 9 44.00 18.86 -23.27
C THR A 9 42.80 17.89 -23.12
N SER A 10 42.71 16.94 -24.04
CA SER A 10 41.66 15.92 -24.27
C SER A 10 41.18 15.22 -22.98
N SER A 11 41.98 15.15 -21.95
CA SER A 11 41.69 14.51 -20.68
C SER A 11 40.59 15.25 -19.83
N ALA A 12 40.56 16.60 -19.90
CA ALA A 12 39.58 17.39 -19.14
C ALA A 12 38.17 17.31 -19.74
N PHE A 13 38.06 17.19 -21.08
CA PHE A 13 36.78 17.03 -21.77
C PHE A 13 36.15 15.66 -21.52
N ILE A 14 36.95 14.59 -21.40
CA ILE A 14 36.48 13.25 -21.10
C ILE A 14 35.92 13.16 -19.68
N LEU A 15 36.55 13.84 -18.69
CA LEU A 15 36.07 13.89 -17.31
C LEU A 15 34.74 14.65 -17.15
N ILE A 16 34.50 15.68 -17.95
CA ILE A 16 33.24 16.45 -17.95
C ILE A 16 32.10 15.61 -18.59
N LEU A 17 32.39 14.85 -19.65
CA LEU A 17 31.39 13.97 -20.28
C LEU A 17 30.99 12.78 -19.40
N ILE A 18 31.90 12.25 -18.59
CA ILE A 18 31.62 11.15 -17.66
C ILE A 18 30.71 11.61 -16.53
N ASN A 19 30.83 12.86 -16.03
CA ASN A 19 29.94 13.38 -15.00
C ASN A 19 28.51 13.67 -15.47
N LEU A 20 28.26 13.84 -16.76
CA LEU A 20 26.92 14.05 -17.32
C LEU A 20 26.11 12.75 -17.42
N PHE A 21 26.76 11.57 -17.37
CA PHE A 21 26.06 10.28 -17.43
C PHE A 21 25.52 9.80 -16.06
N PHE A 22 25.92 10.40 -14.93
CA PHE A 22 25.46 9.98 -13.59
C PHE A 22 24.27 10.77 -13.06
N ILE A 23 23.71 11.73 -13.80
CA ILE A 23 22.56 12.55 -13.35
C ILE A 23 21.20 11.98 -13.81
N SER A 24 21.17 10.81 -14.49
CA SER A 24 19.94 10.26 -15.05
C SER A 24 19.38 9.04 -14.31
N CYS A 25 19.39 9.02 -12.99
CA CYS A 25 18.67 7.99 -12.23
C CYS A 25 18.32 8.45 -10.81
N THR A 26 17.40 9.39 -10.68
CA THR A 26 16.68 9.59 -9.40
C THR A 26 15.41 10.38 -9.63
N ASN A 27 14.36 9.80 -10.22
CA ASN A 27 13.03 10.41 -10.16
C ASN A 27 11.86 9.41 -10.27
N ASP A 28 12.11 8.09 -10.18
CA ASP A 28 11.00 7.12 -10.31
C ASP A 28 10.13 7.00 -9.04
N LYS A 29 10.54 7.59 -7.92
CA LYS A 29 9.74 7.56 -6.68
C LYS A 29 8.82 8.77 -6.54
N GLU A 30 9.21 9.95 -7.01
CA GLU A 30 8.37 11.15 -6.92
C GLU A 30 7.22 11.16 -7.94
N VAL A 31 7.36 10.45 -9.07
CA VAL A 31 6.30 10.39 -10.10
C VAL A 31 5.12 9.54 -9.66
N LYS A 32 5.31 8.56 -8.78
CA LYS A 32 4.21 7.73 -8.27
C LYS A 32 3.36 8.40 -7.20
N GLU A 33 3.93 9.29 -6.38
CA GLU A 33 3.18 10.02 -5.36
C GLU A 33 2.37 11.20 -5.91
N GLN A 34 2.74 11.73 -7.09
CA GLN A 34 1.99 12.85 -7.70
C GLN A 34 0.80 12.39 -8.57
N GLN A 35 0.75 11.12 -9.00
CA GLN A 35 -0.37 10.60 -9.79
C GLN A 35 -1.63 10.31 -8.96
N ASP A 36 -1.51 10.17 -7.65
CA ASP A 36 -2.66 9.91 -6.76
C ASP A 36 -3.43 11.20 -6.34
N LYS A 37 -3.00 12.39 -6.80
CA LYS A 37 -3.61 13.69 -6.42
C LYS A 37 -4.50 14.33 -7.46
N GLU A 38 -4.69 13.73 -8.62
CA GLU A 38 -5.74 14.18 -9.53
C GLU A 38 -7.09 13.69 -9.00
N GLU A 39 -7.67 14.45 -8.10
CA GLU A 39 -9.04 14.28 -7.60
C GLU A 39 -9.99 14.38 -8.80
N ASN A 40 -10.34 13.23 -9.36
CA ASN A 40 -11.31 13.14 -10.42
C ASN A 40 -12.68 13.58 -9.85
N LYS A 41 -13.08 14.82 -10.15
CA LYS A 41 -14.33 15.42 -9.65
C LYS A 41 -15.59 14.64 -10.02
N ASP A 42 -15.49 13.73 -10.98
CA ASP A 42 -16.58 12.86 -11.44
C ASP A 42 -16.49 11.45 -10.83
N ALA A 43 -15.53 11.18 -9.95
CA ALA A 43 -15.39 9.88 -9.30
C ALA A 43 -16.51 9.66 -8.28
N LEU A 44 -17.24 8.54 -8.41
CA LEU A 44 -18.27 8.11 -7.46
C LEU A 44 -17.66 7.60 -6.14
N PHE A 45 -16.36 7.25 -6.14
CA PHE A 45 -15.65 6.73 -4.98
C PHE A 45 -14.29 7.43 -4.86
N ALA A 46 -13.91 7.73 -3.62
CA ALA A 46 -12.60 8.25 -3.28
C ALA A 46 -11.77 7.15 -2.59
N LYS A 47 -10.49 7.00 -2.99
CA LYS A 47 -9.55 6.14 -2.30
C LYS A 47 -9.04 6.87 -1.06
N MET A 48 -9.34 6.35 0.12
CA MET A 48 -8.81 6.86 1.37
C MET A 48 -7.52 6.13 1.77
N GLN A 49 -6.58 6.85 2.36
CA GLN A 49 -5.33 6.29 2.82
C GLN A 49 -5.46 5.69 4.23
N SER A 50 -4.68 4.64 4.52
CA SER A 50 -4.66 4.02 5.84
C SER A 50 -4.33 5.01 6.97
N ALA A 51 -3.46 5.98 6.69
CA ALA A 51 -3.12 7.03 7.64
C ALA A 51 -4.29 7.96 7.99
N GLU A 52 -5.28 8.09 7.10
CA GLU A 52 -6.49 8.89 7.30
C GLU A 52 -7.57 8.08 8.02
N THR A 53 -7.69 6.81 7.69
CA THR A 53 -8.76 5.95 8.19
C THR A 53 -8.39 5.14 9.42
N GLY A 54 -7.10 4.91 9.68
CA GLY A 54 -6.64 3.97 10.71
C GLY A 54 -6.80 2.49 10.33
N ILE A 55 -7.25 2.19 9.11
CA ILE A 55 -7.40 0.80 8.64
C ILE A 55 -6.10 0.32 8.00
N GLU A 56 -5.39 -0.55 8.72
CA GLU A 56 -4.17 -1.21 8.25
C GLU A 56 -4.44 -2.71 8.12
N PHE A 57 -5.12 -3.10 7.06
CA PHE A 57 -5.44 -4.49 6.77
C PHE A 57 -4.99 -4.89 5.37
N GLU A 58 -4.26 -5.99 5.30
CA GLU A 58 -3.87 -6.63 4.05
C GLU A 58 -4.13 -8.14 4.13
N ASN A 59 -4.89 -8.66 3.17
CA ASN A 59 -5.12 -10.10 3.06
C ASN A 59 -4.01 -10.73 2.22
N THR A 60 -2.84 -10.90 2.81
CA THR A 60 -1.67 -11.48 2.14
C THR A 60 -1.80 -12.99 2.04
N ILE A 61 -1.59 -13.53 0.83
CA ILE A 61 -1.62 -14.97 0.55
C ILE A 61 -0.22 -15.43 0.12
N THR A 62 0.35 -16.38 0.85
CA THR A 62 1.66 -16.98 0.55
C THR A 62 1.50 -18.46 0.27
N ASN A 63 1.97 -18.90 -0.91
CA ASN A 63 2.01 -20.33 -1.25
C ASN A 63 3.02 -21.07 -0.37
N THR A 64 2.59 -22.15 0.25
CA THR A 64 3.45 -23.08 0.96
C THR A 64 3.28 -24.49 0.38
N LYS A 65 4.15 -25.41 0.78
CA LYS A 65 4.04 -26.82 0.40
C LYS A 65 2.74 -27.45 0.91
N GLU A 66 2.30 -27.02 2.09
CA GLU A 66 1.13 -27.53 2.80
C GLU A 66 -0.16 -26.83 2.38
N PHE A 67 -0.08 -25.55 2.02
CA PHE A 67 -1.23 -24.71 1.67
C PHE A 67 -0.99 -23.94 0.38
N ASN A 68 -1.66 -24.40 -0.69
CA ASN A 68 -1.54 -23.86 -2.04
C ASN A 68 -2.77 -24.26 -2.88
N ILE A 69 -2.88 -23.75 -4.10
CA ILE A 69 -4.00 -23.97 -5.01
C ILE A 69 -4.24 -25.46 -5.34
N PHE A 70 -3.19 -26.31 -5.34
CA PHE A 70 -3.32 -27.73 -5.66
C PHE A 70 -3.95 -28.53 -4.52
N ARG A 71 -3.80 -28.05 -3.27
CA ARG A 71 -4.38 -28.68 -2.08
C ARG A 71 -5.70 -28.06 -1.66
N TYR A 72 -5.87 -26.75 -1.93
CA TYR A 72 -7.07 -26.00 -1.59
C TYR A 72 -7.53 -25.17 -2.78
N ARG A 73 -8.60 -25.59 -3.42
CA ARG A 73 -9.11 -24.95 -4.65
C ARG A 73 -9.49 -23.49 -4.49
N ASN A 74 -9.93 -23.10 -3.30
CA ASN A 74 -10.34 -21.74 -2.99
C ASN A 74 -9.19 -20.88 -2.46
N PHE A 75 -7.94 -21.30 -2.71
CA PHE A 75 -6.74 -20.66 -2.18
C PHE A 75 -6.66 -19.16 -2.53
N TYR A 76 -7.09 -18.78 -3.72
CA TYR A 76 -7.10 -17.38 -4.18
C TYR A 76 -8.45 -16.69 -3.99
N ASN A 77 -9.43 -17.32 -3.39
CA ASN A 77 -10.67 -16.63 -3.05
C ASN A 77 -10.36 -15.59 -1.98
N GLY A 78 -10.93 -14.40 -2.14
CA GLY A 78 -10.82 -13.35 -1.14
C GLY A 78 -11.36 -13.77 0.22
N ALA A 79 -11.06 -12.96 1.20
CA ALA A 79 -11.66 -13.07 2.52
C ALA A 79 -12.99 -12.31 2.58
N GLY A 80 -13.69 -12.40 3.69
CA GLY A 80 -14.99 -11.77 3.89
C GLY A 80 -14.89 -10.37 4.52
N VAL A 81 -15.93 -9.58 4.30
CA VAL A 81 -16.15 -8.28 4.99
C VAL A 81 -17.52 -8.33 5.64
N GLY A 82 -17.57 -8.06 6.95
CA GLY A 82 -18.79 -7.82 7.70
C GLY A 82 -18.92 -6.34 8.05
N ILE A 83 -20.12 -5.77 7.91
CA ILE A 83 -20.40 -4.39 8.31
C ILE A 83 -21.61 -4.42 9.25
N GLY A 84 -21.52 -3.77 10.41
CA GLY A 84 -22.58 -3.70 11.39
C GLY A 84 -22.19 -2.83 12.57
N ASP A 85 -23.18 -2.24 13.22
CA ASP A 85 -22.99 -1.47 14.45
C ASP A 85 -22.95 -2.45 15.65
N ILE A 86 -21.75 -2.71 16.18
CA ILE A 86 -21.54 -3.71 17.25
C ILE A 86 -21.69 -3.15 18.66
N ASN A 87 -21.61 -1.84 18.81
CA ASN A 87 -21.69 -1.15 20.11
C ASN A 87 -22.97 -0.32 20.27
N ASN A 88 -23.84 -0.27 19.25
CA ASN A 88 -25.09 0.49 19.19
C ASN A 88 -24.89 2.01 19.32
N ASP A 89 -23.83 2.55 18.71
CA ASP A 89 -23.59 3.99 18.63
C ASP A 89 -24.14 4.66 17.37
N GLY A 90 -24.71 3.86 16.47
CA GLY A 90 -25.29 4.32 15.20
C GLY A 90 -24.28 4.41 14.06
N LEU A 91 -23.01 4.04 14.29
CA LEU A 91 -21.96 4.04 13.29
C LEU A 91 -21.66 2.60 12.84
N PRO A 92 -21.55 2.32 11.54
CA PRO A 92 -21.24 0.98 11.08
C PRO A 92 -19.75 0.65 11.29
N ASP A 93 -19.48 -0.44 11.99
CA ASP A 93 -18.17 -1.01 12.23
C ASP A 93 -17.80 -2.01 11.13
N ILE A 94 -16.51 -2.34 11.00
CA ILE A 94 -16.00 -3.20 9.93
C ILE A 94 -15.26 -4.40 10.50
N TYR A 95 -15.67 -5.60 10.11
CA TYR A 95 -14.93 -6.83 10.37
C TYR A 95 -14.37 -7.40 9.08
N LEU A 96 -13.05 -7.57 9.05
CA LEU A 96 -12.29 -8.10 7.91
C LEU A 96 -11.74 -9.47 8.27
N THR A 97 -12.04 -10.48 7.45
CA THR A 97 -11.45 -11.81 7.61
C THR A 97 -10.22 -11.98 6.74
N SER A 98 -9.27 -12.80 7.17
CA SER A 98 -8.03 -13.07 6.42
C SER A 98 -7.88 -14.55 6.15
N ASN A 99 -7.34 -14.91 4.96
CA ASN A 99 -7.08 -16.29 4.58
C ASN A 99 -5.95 -16.92 5.41
N LEU A 100 -4.84 -16.19 5.60
CA LEU A 100 -3.64 -16.69 6.29
C LEU A 100 -3.25 -15.85 7.50
N GLY A 101 -3.72 -14.61 7.57
CA GLY A 101 -3.46 -13.70 8.66
C GLY A 101 -4.51 -13.77 9.76
N LYS A 102 -4.46 -12.80 10.64
CA LYS A 102 -5.49 -12.57 11.66
C LYS A 102 -6.62 -11.73 11.07
N ASN A 103 -7.84 -12.04 11.47
CA ASN A 103 -8.98 -11.16 11.22
C ASN A 103 -8.79 -9.83 11.92
N LYS A 104 -9.49 -8.81 11.47
CA LYS A 104 -9.45 -7.47 12.05
C LYS A 104 -10.86 -6.96 12.31
N LEU A 105 -11.06 -6.36 13.47
CA LEU A 105 -12.28 -5.65 13.84
C LEU A 105 -11.95 -4.20 14.09
N TYR A 106 -12.61 -3.34 13.34
CA TYR A 106 -12.45 -1.90 13.39
C TYR A 106 -13.71 -1.22 13.87
N LEU A 107 -13.59 -0.51 14.99
CA LEU A 107 -14.67 0.31 15.53
C LEU A 107 -14.67 1.67 14.84
N ASN A 108 -15.81 2.08 14.32
CA ASN A 108 -16.00 3.37 13.67
C ASN A 108 -16.06 4.50 14.73
N LYS A 109 -15.24 5.51 14.54
CA LYS A 109 -15.19 6.69 15.43
C LYS A 109 -15.86 7.93 14.83
N GLY A 110 -16.49 7.78 13.66
CA GLY A 110 -16.99 8.87 12.84
C GLY A 110 -15.94 9.43 11.89
N ASP A 111 -16.38 10.25 10.94
CA ASP A 111 -15.51 10.91 9.95
C ASP A 111 -14.54 9.97 9.21
N PHE A 112 -14.97 8.73 8.93
CA PHE A 112 -14.16 7.66 8.33
C PHE A 112 -12.89 7.30 9.11
N GLN A 113 -12.86 7.54 10.41
CA GLN A 113 -11.78 7.11 11.28
C GLN A 113 -12.17 5.86 12.05
N PHE A 114 -11.24 4.88 12.09
CA PHE A 114 -11.48 3.58 12.69
C PHE A 114 -10.39 3.21 13.69
N GLU A 115 -10.79 2.55 14.77
CA GLU A 115 -9.92 2.02 15.81
C GLU A 115 -9.85 0.50 15.71
N ASP A 116 -8.64 -0.08 15.60
CA ASP A 116 -8.45 -1.53 15.65
C ASP A 116 -8.68 -2.07 17.06
N ILE A 117 -9.83 -2.69 17.30
CA ILE A 117 -10.20 -3.30 18.57
C ILE A 117 -10.05 -4.85 18.54
N THR A 118 -9.37 -5.39 17.56
CA THR A 118 -9.23 -6.84 17.34
C THR A 118 -8.74 -7.58 18.58
N LEU A 119 -7.71 -7.06 19.25
CA LEU A 119 -7.12 -7.71 20.41
C LEU A 119 -7.99 -7.60 21.63
N SER A 120 -8.58 -6.44 21.91
CA SER A 120 -9.44 -6.20 23.06
C SER A 120 -10.76 -6.98 22.97
N SER A 121 -11.28 -7.17 21.76
CA SER A 121 -12.51 -7.92 21.50
C SER A 121 -12.31 -9.43 21.39
N GLY A 122 -11.06 -9.89 21.23
CA GLY A 122 -10.75 -11.32 21.05
C GLY A 122 -11.17 -11.88 19.69
N THR A 123 -11.41 -11.05 18.67
CA THR A 123 -11.97 -11.45 17.37
C THR A 123 -10.94 -11.82 16.30
N ALA A 124 -9.65 -11.87 16.66
CA ALA A 124 -8.56 -12.14 15.72
C ALA A 124 -8.66 -13.50 14.97
N GLY A 125 -9.46 -14.42 15.47
CA GLY A 125 -9.50 -15.79 14.98
C GLY A 125 -8.31 -16.63 15.50
N THR A 126 -8.44 -17.94 15.41
CA THR A 126 -7.43 -18.90 15.94
C THR A 126 -6.75 -19.75 14.87
N LYS A 127 -7.18 -19.65 13.61
CA LYS A 127 -6.70 -20.49 12.49
C LYS A 127 -6.31 -19.64 11.29
N ASN A 128 -5.39 -20.19 10.48
CA ASN A 128 -4.88 -19.56 9.25
C ASN A 128 -5.87 -19.67 8.09
N TRP A 129 -7.12 -19.65 8.25
CA TRP A 129 -8.14 -19.64 7.18
C TRP A 129 -9.50 -19.52 7.85
N SER A 130 -9.91 -18.31 7.89
CA SER A 130 -11.25 -17.96 8.30
C SER A 130 -12.04 -17.66 7.02
N THR A 131 -12.77 -18.59 6.53
CA THR A 131 -13.84 -18.36 5.58
C THR A 131 -15.14 -18.46 6.30
#